data_a812a3a11af83a1b1be45c0b66ffb706
#
_entry.id   a812a3a11af83a1b1be45c0b66ffb706
#
_cell.length_a   1.000
_cell.length_b   1.000
_cell.length_c   1.000
_cell.angle_alpha   90.00
_cell.angle_beta   90.00
_cell.angle_gamma   90.00
#
_symmetry.space_group_name_H-M   'P 1'
#
loop_
_entity.id
_entity.type
_entity.pdbx_description
1 polymer ?
#
loop_
_entity_poly.entity_id
_entity_poly.type
_entity_poly.pdbx_seq_one_letter_code
_entity_poly.pdbx_strand_id
1 'polypeptide(L)'
;MKPFSFEELQKILELNAEEIDTDILIFNATLSFVESLLGYQLDDKNYNELQTVKDCQVFTDHENISEMINIIDMTTKLRIPNCVIDGRRIIFIDPKLEGHVVFLNYNAGFLEDTLPADLKEAIIKLFILKKKEFLKMQNNPENTQFEIPADIQTVIKLYRRKSL
;
A
#
# COMPACT_ATOMS: atom_id res chain seq x y z
N MET A 1 5.32 -7.48 8.36
CA MET A 1 5.97 -8.45 7.42
C MET A 1 5.71 -7.91 6.03
N LYS A 2 6.68 -7.89 5.13
CA LYS A 2 6.49 -7.28 3.80
C LYS A 2 5.64 -8.20 2.93
N PRO A 3 4.62 -7.71 2.20
CA PRO A 3 3.75 -8.51 1.35
C PRO A 3 4.46 -9.10 0.12
N PHE A 4 5.65 -8.59 -0.18
CA PHE A 4 6.55 -9.07 -1.22
C PHE A 4 7.99 -8.85 -0.77
N SER A 5 8.73 -9.95 -0.56
CA SER A 5 10.10 -9.91 -0.07
C SER A 5 11.14 -9.98 -1.19
N PHE A 6 12.38 -9.54 -0.85
CA PHE A 6 13.49 -9.66 -1.81
C PHE A 6 13.86 -11.13 -2.07
N GLU A 7 13.75 -12.00 -1.07
CA GLU A 7 14.01 -13.43 -1.21
C GLU A 7 13.05 -14.10 -2.19
N GLU A 8 11.80 -13.63 -2.22
CA GLU A 8 10.82 -14.09 -3.20
C GLU A 8 11.15 -13.57 -4.60
N LEU A 9 11.51 -12.29 -4.75
CA LEU A 9 11.98 -11.72 -6.01
C LEU A 9 13.21 -12.48 -6.54
N GLN A 10 14.17 -12.75 -5.66
CA GLN A 10 15.41 -13.48 -6.00
C GLN A 10 15.11 -14.86 -6.56
N LYS A 11 14.16 -15.60 -5.98
CA LYS A 11 13.72 -16.90 -6.47
C LYS A 11 13.05 -16.82 -7.83
N ILE A 12 12.19 -15.80 -8.03
CA ILE A 12 11.45 -15.61 -9.29
C ILE A 12 12.40 -15.29 -10.46
N LEU A 13 13.39 -14.43 -10.20
CA LEU A 13 14.29 -13.92 -11.23
C LEU A 13 15.64 -14.66 -11.30
N GLU A 14 15.87 -15.66 -10.44
CA GLU A 14 17.14 -16.40 -10.34
C GLU A 14 18.36 -15.46 -10.25
N LEU A 15 18.26 -14.43 -9.39
CA LEU A 15 19.28 -13.39 -9.28
C LEU A 15 20.60 -13.94 -8.75
N ASN A 16 21.70 -13.46 -9.32
CA ASN A 16 23.04 -13.91 -8.97
C ASN A 16 23.49 -13.35 -7.60
N ALA A 17 24.20 -14.18 -6.84
CA ALA A 17 24.67 -13.83 -5.49
C ALA A 17 25.71 -12.67 -5.49
N GLU A 18 26.37 -12.42 -6.59
CA GLU A 18 27.46 -11.40 -6.67
C GLU A 18 26.95 -9.94 -6.63
N GLU A 19 25.66 -9.71 -6.98
CA GLU A 19 25.06 -8.35 -7.06
C GLU A 19 23.96 -8.13 -6.00
N ILE A 20 23.84 -9.00 -5.02
CA ILE A 20 22.72 -9.01 -4.06
C ILE A 20 22.53 -7.66 -3.36
N ASP A 21 23.57 -7.01 -2.88
CA ASP A 21 23.45 -5.74 -2.14
C ASP A 21 22.89 -4.63 -3.03
N THR A 22 23.33 -4.58 -4.29
CA THR A 22 22.81 -3.64 -5.28
C THR A 22 21.36 -3.94 -5.63
N ASP A 23 21.03 -5.21 -5.81
CA ASP A 23 19.68 -5.64 -6.13
C ASP A 23 18.68 -5.36 -4.99
N ILE A 24 19.09 -5.54 -3.73
CA ILE A 24 18.30 -5.14 -2.55
C ILE A 24 18.02 -3.64 -2.55
N LEU A 25 19.03 -2.82 -2.85
CA LEU A 25 18.89 -1.37 -2.92
C LEU A 25 17.87 -0.97 -4.00
N ILE A 26 18.02 -1.51 -5.21
CA ILE A 26 17.12 -1.24 -6.34
C ILE A 26 15.70 -1.73 -6.02
N PHE A 27 15.55 -2.89 -5.38
CA PHE A 27 14.25 -3.41 -4.97
C PHE A 27 13.55 -2.51 -3.96
N ASN A 28 14.23 -2.09 -2.90
CA ASN A 28 13.67 -1.18 -1.92
C ASN A 28 13.28 0.17 -2.55
N ALA A 29 14.12 0.71 -3.45
CA ALA A 29 13.79 1.91 -4.21
C ALA A 29 12.59 1.71 -5.14
N THR A 30 12.40 0.50 -5.68
CA THR A 30 11.24 0.17 -6.50
C THR A 30 9.96 0.11 -5.67
N LEU A 31 9.99 -0.53 -4.50
CA LEU A 31 8.83 -0.58 -3.59
C LEU A 31 8.44 0.85 -3.16
N SER A 32 9.39 1.66 -2.69
CA SER A 32 9.11 3.04 -2.29
C SER A 32 8.55 3.89 -3.43
N PHE A 33 9.01 3.66 -4.66
CA PHE A 33 8.48 4.33 -5.83
C PHE A 33 7.03 3.91 -6.13
N VAL A 34 6.73 2.61 -6.08
CA VAL A 34 5.36 2.10 -6.26
C VAL A 34 4.44 2.65 -5.18
N GLU A 35 4.83 2.63 -3.91
CA GLU A 35 4.08 3.19 -2.79
C GLU A 35 3.77 4.68 -3.00
N SER A 36 4.73 5.44 -3.53
CA SER A 36 4.51 6.86 -3.85
C SER A 36 3.47 7.07 -4.96
N LEU A 37 3.42 6.17 -5.94
CA LEU A 37 2.43 6.22 -7.04
C LEU A 37 1.05 5.76 -6.59
N LEU A 38 0.98 4.78 -5.69
CA LEU A 38 -0.27 4.28 -5.10
C LEU A 38 -0.87 5.29 -4.11
N GLY A 39 -0.03 6.06 -3.40
CA GLY A 39 -0.43 6.98 -2.36
C GLY A 39 -0.66 6.31 -0.99
N TYR A 40 -0.22 5.06 -0.83
CA TYR A 40 -0.23 4.32 0.44
C TYR A 40 0.90 3.30 0.50
N GLN A 41 1.19 2.78 1.70
CA GLN A 41 2.22 1.76 1.92
C GLN A 41 1.67 0.37 1.64
N LEU A 42 2.51 -0.48 1.06
CA LEU A 42 2.16 -1.87 0.77
C LEU A 42 2.17 -2.75 2.02
N ASP A 43 3.09 -2.49 2.94
CA ASP A 43 3.21 -3.25 4.18
C ASP A 43 1.97 -3.06 5.06
N ASP A 44 1.47 -4.17 5.64
CA ASP A 44 0.43 -4.12 6.67
C ASP A 44 0.96 -3.45 7.93
N LYS A 45 0.33 -2.35 8.35
CA LYS A 45 0.71 -1.54 9.50
C LYS A 45 -0.49 -1.13 10.32
N ASN A 46 -0.24 -0.86 11.61
CA ASN A 46 -1.23 -0.32 12.52
C ASN A 46 -1.37 1.19 12.37
N TYR A 47 -2.60 1.66 12.27
CA TYR A 47 -2.97 3.07 12.16
C TYR A 47 -3.96 3.48 13.24
N ASN A 48 -3.84 4.75 13.64
CA ASN A 48 -4.74 5.39 14.60
C ASN A 48 -5.22 6.70 14.01
N GLU A 49 -6.53 6.89 13.95
CA GLU A 49 -7.15 8.08 13.37
C GLU A 49 -8.33 8.56 14.22
N LEU A 50 -8.59 9.86 14.13
CA LEU A 50 -9.81 10.48 14.63
C LEU A 50 -10.63 10.96 13.45
N GLN A 51 -11.86 10.48 13.32
CA GLN A 51 -12.77 10.81 12.24
C GLN A 51 -14.12 11.27 12.79
N THR A 52 -14.76 12.21 12.09
CA THR A 52 -16.13 12.62 12.43
C THR A 52 -17.11 11.82 11.59
N VAL A 53 -18.09 11.20 12.24
CA VAL A 53 -19.15 10.43 11.56
C VAL A 53 -20.06 11.38 10.79
N LYS A 54 -20.23 11.13 9.49
CA LYS A 54 -21.16 11.83 8.60
C LYS A 54 -21.94 10.82 7.79
N ASP A 55 -23.25 10.99 7.70
CA ASP A 55 -24.14 10.05 7.02
C ASP A 55 -23.97 8.61 7.53
N CYS A 56 -23.80 8.45 8.84
CA CYS A 56 -23.52 7.17 9.52
C CYS A 56 -22.26 6.46 9.02
N GLN A 57 -21.28 7.17 8.49
CA GLN A 57 -20.04 6.58 7.97
C GLN A 57 -18.82 7.46 8.24
N VAL A 58 -17.66 6.85 8.16
CA VAL A 58 -16.35 7.51 8.12
C VAL A 58 -15.48 6.89 7.03
N PHE A 59 -14.48 7.63 6.59
CA PHE A 59 -13.48 7.14 5.64
C PHE A 59 -12.11 7.17 6.30
N THR A 60 -11.44 6.04 6.28
CA THR A 60 -10.06 5.92 6.76
C THR A 60 -9.09 6.60 5.80
N ASP A 61 -7.95 7.05 6.33
CA ASP A 61 -6.88 7.62 5.51
C ASP A 61 -6.12 6.54 4.71
N HIS A 62 -6.21 5.27 5.13
CA HIS A 62 -5.55 4.16 4.49
C HIS A 62 -6.55 3.18 3.87
N GLU A 63 -6.17 2.66 2.70
CA GLU A 63 -6.93 1.62 1.98
C GLU A 63 -6.49 0.21 2.41
N ASN A 64 -7.25 -0.79 2.00
CA ASN A 64 -6.96 -2.21 2.28
C ASN A 64 -6.89 -2.51 3.78
N ILE A 65 -7.97 -2.16 4.51
CA ILE A 65 -8.08 -2.52 5.93
C ILE A 65 -8.04 -4.05 6.04
N SER A 66 -6.98 -4.56 6.66
CA SER A 66 -6.79 -5.99 6.90
C SER A 66 -7.47 -6.45 8.19
N GLU A 67 -7.49 -5.55 9.19
CA GLU A 67 -8.10 -5.84 10.49
C GLU A 67 -8.57 -4.55 11.18
N MET A 68 -9.80 -4.55 11.68
CA MET A 68 -10.30 -3.50 12.56
C MET A 68 -10.12 -3.95 14.03
N ILE A 69 -9.17 -3.31 14.71
CA ILE A 69 -8.81 -3.68 16.09
C ILE A 69 -9.80 -3.07 17.07
N ASN A 70 -10.08 -1.77 16.94
CA ASN A 70 -10.96 -1.06 17.86
C ASN A 70 -11.58 0.20 17.26
N ILE A 71 -12.83 0.47 17.62
CA ILE A 71 -13.52 1.73 17.35
C ILE A 71 -14.10 2.24 18.66
N ILE A 72 -13.74 3.47 19.04
CA ILE A 72 -14.22 4.10 20.27
C ILE A 72 -14.92 5.41 19.91
N ASP A 73 -16.16 5.55 20.36
CA ASP A 73 -16.84 6.85 20.36
C ASP A 73 -16.19 7.78 21.38
N MET A 74 -15.57 8.84 20.93
CA MET A 74 -14.84 9.77 21.80
C MET A 74 -15.76 10.62 22.65
N THR A 75 -17.05 10.72 22.31
CA THR A 75 -18.08 11.45 23.06
C THR A 75 -18.54 10.64 24.27
N THR A 76 -18.89 9.37 24.08
CA THR A 76 -19.38 8.49 25.14
C THR A 76 -18.29 7.67 25.82
N LYS A 77 -17.08 7.57 25.23
CA LYS A 77 -15.97 6.70 25.63
C LYS A 77 -16.28 5.21 25.54
N LEU A 78 -17.30 4.84 24.80
CA LEU A 78 -17.71 3.45 24.63
C LEU A 78 -17.15 2.89 23.32
N ARG A 79 -16.87 1.58 23.35
CA ARG A 79 -16.51 0.82 22.16
C ARG A 79 -17.73 0.64 21.27
N ILE A 80 -17.56 0.83 19.96
CA ILE A 80 -18.57 0.56 18.95
C ILE A 80 -18.33 -0.86 18.40
N PRO A 81 -19.19 -1.84 18.71
CA PRO A 81 -18.93 -3.23 18.34
C PRO A 81 -19.35 -3.58 16.92
N ASN A 82 -20.29 -2.84 16.33
CA ASN A 82 -20.96 -3.21 15.09
C ASN A 82 -20.75 -2.13 14.02
N CYS A 83 -19.98 -2.48 13.00
CA CYS A 83 -19.81 -1.68 11.78
C CYS A 83 -19.64 -2.62 10.58
N VAL A 84 -19.84 -2.09 9.39
CA VAL A 84 -19.55 -2.75 8.12
C VAL A 84 -18.36 -2.05 7.50
N ILE A 85 -17.35 -2.81 7.07
CA ILE A 85 -16.16 -2.30 6.40
C ILE A 85 -16.31 -2.59 4.91
N ASP A 86 -16.20 -1.54 4.10
CA ASP A 86 -16.26 -1.61 2.64
C ASP A 86 -15.10 -0.78 2.05
N GLY A 87 -14.00 -1.45 1.75
CA GLY A 87 -12.74 -0.80 1.38
C GLY A 87 -12.20 0.05 2.52
N ARG A 88 -12.15 1.37 2.32
CA ARG A 88 -11.78 2.35 3.35
C ARG A 88 -12.98 3.00 4.05
N ARG A 89 -14.21 2.60 3.69
CA ARG A 89 -15.44 3.10 4.27
C ARG A 89 -15.87 2.23 5.44
N ILE A 90 -16.12 2.84 6.58
CA ILE A 90 -16.68 2.19 7.77
C ILE A 90 -18.07 2.73 7.96
N ILE A 91 -19.07 1.87 7.88
CA ILE A 91 -20.48 2.20 7.98
C ILE A 91 -20.97 1.77 9.37
N PHE A 92 -21.56 2.71 10.10
CA PHE A 92 -22.13 2.47 11.41
C PHE A 92 -23.62 2.14 11.30
N ILE A 93 -24.06 1.18 12.08
CA ILE A 93 -25.48 0.75 12.11
C ILE A 93 -26.30 1.68 13.02
N ASP A 94 -25.67 2.28 14.04
CA ASP A 94 -26.35 3.15 14.99
C ASP A 94 -26.37 4.62 14.49
N PRO A 95 -27.56 5.17 14.13
CA PRO A 95 -27.69 6.55 13.67
C PRO A 95 -27.39 7.60 14.75
N LYS A 96 -27.34 7.20 16.04
CA LYS A 96 -26.96 8.10 17.13
C LYS A 96 -25.51 8.55 17.10
N LEU A 97 -24.69 7.88 16.30
CA LEU A 97 -23.28 8.25 16.12
C LEU A 97 -23.08 9.43 15.17
N GLU A 98 -24.13 9.90 14.50
CA GLU A 98 -24.04 11.04 13.60
C GLU A 98 -23.47 12.28 14.30
N GLY A 99 -22.43 12.87 13.71
CA GLY A 99 -21.70 14.03 14.27
C GLY A 99 -20.71 13.68 15.39
N HIS A 100 -20.66 12.44 15.88
CA HIS A 100 -19.67 12.05 16.89
C HIS A 100 -18.28 11.94 16.29
N VAL A 101 -17.27 12.18 17.12
CA VAL A 101 -15.87 11.88 16.78
C VAL A 101 -15.57 10.46 17.24
N VAL A 102 -15.07 9.65 16.33
CA VAL A 102 -14.66 8.27 16.60
C VAL A 102 -13.14 8.12 16.49
N PHE A 103 -12.56 7.36 17.41
CA PHE A 103 -11.19 6.89 17.34
C PHE A 103 -11.19 5.54 16.67
N LEU A 104 -10.40 5.42 15.60
CA LEU A 104 -10.21 4.20 14.84
C LEU A 104 -8.81 3.66 15.10
N ASN A 105 -8.71 2.39 15.47
CA ASN A 105 -7.44 1.66 15.51
C ASN A 105 -7.59 0.43 14.61
N TYR A 106 -6.79 0.35 13.54
CA TYR A 106 -6.89 -0.68 12.54
C TYR A 106 -5.55 -0.98 11.89
N ASN A 107 -5.44 -2.15 11.28
CA ASN A 107 -4.34 -2.50 10.39
C ASN A 107 -4.78 -2.30 8.95
N ALA A 108 -3.89 -1.75 8.12
CA ALA A 108 -4.11 -1.59 6.69
C ALA A 108 -2.82 -1.82 5.91
N GLY A 109 -2.97 -2.32 4.70
CA GLY A 109 -1.91 -2.77 3.81
C GLY A 109 -2.20 -4.18 3.30
N PHE A 110 -1.20 -4.82 2.73
CA PHE A 110 -1.29 -6.21 2.30
C PHE A 110 -0.54 -7.11 3.28
N LEU A 111 -1.19 -8.20 3.68
CA LEU A 111 -0.54 -9.28 4.40
C LEU A 111 0.38 -10.07 3.44
N GLU A 112 1.24 -10.91 4.02
CA GLU A 112 2.05 -11.86 3.24
C GLU A 112 1.11 -12.70 2.34
N ASP A 113 1.51 -12.88 1.08
CA ASP A 113 0.73 -13.59 0.05
C ASP A 113 -0.63 -12.98 -0.36
N THR A 114 -1.00 -11.82 0.16
CA THR A 114 -2.26 -11.16 -0.24
C THR A 114 -2.06 -10.07 -1.29
N LEU A 115 -0.81 -9.76 -1.67
CA LEU A 115 -0.54 -8.80 -2.72
C LEU A 115 -1.13 -9.30 -4.05
N PRO A 116 -1.98 -8.49 -4.75
CA PRO A 116 -2.54 -8.87 -6.03
C PRO A 116 -1.47 -9.27 -7.04
N ALA A 117 -1.71 -10.35 -7.78
CA ALA A 117 -0.72 -10.92 -8.69
C ALA A 117 -0.27 -9.95 -9.79
N ASP A 118 -1.19 -9.17 -10.32
CA ASP A 118 -0.90 -8.13 -11.33
C ASP A 118 -0.07 -6.98 -10.77
N LEU A 119 -0.33 -6.55 -9.52
CA LEU A 119 0.49 -5.54 -8.83
C LEU A 119 1.89 -6.07 -8.53
N LYS A 120 2.00 -7.34 -8.12
CA LYS A 120 3.28 -8.00 -7.92
C LYS A 120 4.08 -8.10 -9.22
N GLU A 121 3.44 -8.48 -10.32
CA GLU A 121 4.06 -8.51 -11.64
C GLU A 121 4.53 -7.11 -12.08
N ALA A 122 3.74 -6.08 -11.84
CA ALA A 122 4.12 -4.69 -12.12
C ALA A 122 5.38 -4.27 -11.34
N ILE A 123 5.48 -4.64 -10.06
CA ILE A 123 6.66 -4.39 -9.22
C ILE A 123 7.90 -5.10 -9.79
N ILE A 124 7.77 -6.37 -10.18
CA ILE A 124 8.86 -7.15 -10.78
C ILE A 124 9.34 -6.50 -12.08
N LYS A 125 8.43 -6.13 -12.97
CA LYS A 125 8.76 -5.44 -14.23
C LYS A 125 9.47 -4.11 -13.97
N LEU A 126 9.00 -3.32 -13.01
CA LEU A 126 9.65 -2.06 -12.61
C LEU A 126 11.05 -2.28 -12.03
N PHE A 127 11.24 -3.31 -11.22
CA PHE A 127 12.56 -3.67 -10.72
C PHE A 127 13.54 -3.97 -11.86
N ILE A 128 13.12 -4.80 -12.84
CA ILE A 128 13.94 -5.15 -14.01
C ILE A 128 14.30 -3.90 -14.82
N LEU A 129 13.35 -3.00 -15.02
CA LEU A 129 13.58 -1.74 -15.72
C LEU A 129 14.57 -0.85 -14.97
N LYS A 130 14.38 -0.66 -13.67
CA LYS A 130 15.28 0.14 -12.83
C LYS A 130 16.69 -0.46 -12.77
N LYS A 131 16.81 -1.78 -12.69
CA LYS A 131 18.12 -2.45 -12.74
C LYS A 131 18.82 -2.18 -14.08
N LYS A 132 18.12 -2.29 -15.20
CA LYS A 132 18.68 -1.95 -16.53
C LYS A 132 19.11 -0.49 -16.62
N GLU A 133 18.31 0.44 -16.11
CA GLU A 133 18.66 1.86 -16.08
C GLU A 133 19.89 2.14 -15.19
N PHE A 134 19.95 1.52 -14.02
CA PHE A 134 21.09 1.64 -13.12
C PHE A 134 22.40 1.19 -13.79
N LEU A 135 22.39 0.05 -14.49
CA LEU A 135 23.55 -0.44 -15.25
C LEU A 135 23.94 0.49 -16.42
N LYS A 136 22.96 1.10 -17.11
CA LYS A 136 23.23 2.11 -18.15
C LYS A 136 23.87 3.37 -17.57
N MET A 137 23.37 3.86 -16.43
CA MET A 137 23.91 5.03 -15.73
C MET A 137 25.38 4.85 -15.35
N GLN A 138 25.77 3.65 -14.91
CA GLN A 138 27.17 3.33 -14.63
C GLN A 138 28.06 3.45 -15.86
N ASN A 139 27.52 3.15 -17.05
CA ASN A 139 28.27 3.15 -18.30
C ASN A 139 28.16 4.46 -19.08
N ASN A 140 27.09 5.25 -18.91
CA ASN A 140 26.86 6.51 -19.60
C ASN A 140 25.87 7.42 -18.84
N PRO A 141 26.33 8.33 -17.97
CA PRO A 141 25.50 9.11 -17.06
C PRO A 141 24.64 10.20 -17.72
N GLU A 142 24.86 10.55 -18.99
CA GLU A 142 24.25 11.75 -19.58
C GLU A 142 22.84 11.56 -20.18
N ASN A 143 22.29 10.34 -20.23
CA ASN A 143 21.05 10.10 -20.98
C ASN A 143 20.13 9.07 -20.32
N THR A 144 19.49 9.43 -19.20
CA THR A 144 18.54 8.56 -18.52
C THR A 144 17.19 9.25 -18.33
N GLN A 145 16.24 9.01 -19.24
CA GLN A 145 14.82 9.24 -19.01
C GLN A 145 14.18 7.90 -18.60
N PHE A 146 13.72 7.81 -17.35
CA PHE A 146 12.96 6.65 -16.88
C PHE A 146 11.49 6.86 -17.20
N GLU A 147 10.99 6.11 -18.19
CA GLU A 147 9.57 6.09 -18.51
C GLU A 147 8.93 4.79 -18.01
N ILE A 148 7.80 4.92 -17.30
CA ILE A 148 7.02 3.76 -16.86
C ILE A 148 6.20 3.26 -18.04
N PRO A 149 6.32 1.98 -18.45
CA PRO A 149 5.49 1.40 -19.51
C PRO A 149 3.98 1.53 -19.23
N ALA A 150 3.19 1.69 -20.29
CA ALA A 150 1.76 1.97 -20.17
C ALA A 150 0.97 0.84 -19.50
N ASP A 151 1.38 -0.41 -19.67
CA ASP A 151 0.80 -1.58 -19.00
C ASP A 151 0.97 -1.50 -17.47
N ILE A 152 2.18 -1.17 -17.01
CA ILE A 152 2.48 -0.96 -15.58
C ILE A 152 1.71 0.23 -15.02
N GLN A 153 1.66 1.35 -15.77
CA GLN A 153 0.87 2.51 -15.36
C GLN A 153 -0.62 2.16 -15.18
N THR A 154 -1.16 1.32 -16.06
CA THR A 154 -2.55 0.88 -16.00
C THR A 154 -2.80 0.08 -14.72
N VAL A 155 -1.95 -0.88 -14.40
CA VAL A 155 -2.06 -1.66 -13.17
C VAL A 155 -1.98 -0.75 -11.94
N ILE A 156 -0.98 0.12 -11.85
CA ILE A 156 -0.84 1.04 -10.71
C ILE A 156 -2.08 1.93 -10.54
N LYS A 157 -2.66 2.42 -11.65
CA LYS A 157 -3.90 3.23 -11.62
C LYS A 157 -5.10 2.48 -11.04
N LEU A 158 -5.20 1.16 -11.22
CA LEU A 158 -6.28 0.34 -10.65
C LEU A 158 -6.23 0.32 -9.12
N TYR A 159 -5.02 0.32 -8.55
CA TYR A 159 -4.77 0.23 -7.11
C TYR A 159 -4.49 1.59 -6.46
N ARG A 160 -4.35 2.64 -7.26
CA ARG A 160 -4.06 3.98 -6.74
C ARG A 160 -5.20 4.48 -5.85
N ARG A 161 -4.82 5.08 -4.70
CA ARG A 161 -5.77 5.77 -3.81
C ARG A 161 -6.63 6.76 -4.60
N LYS A 162 -7.94 6.58 -4.56
CA LYS A 162 -8.88 7.52 -5.13
C LYS A 162 -9.05 8.69 -4.14
N SER A 163 -8.65 9.91 -4.56
CA SER A 163 -9.03 11.10 -3.82
C SER A 163 -10.56 11.21 -3.81
N LEU A 164 -11.13 11.46 -2.65
CA LEU A 164 -12.55 11.79 -2.47
C LEU A 164 -12.83 13.19 -2.96
#